data_cd9292639c83395245d9f766aa645f98
#
_entry.id   cd9292639c83395245d9f766aa645f98
#
_cell.length_a   1.000
_cell.length_b   1.000
_cell.length_c   1.000
_cell.angle_alpha   90.00
_cell.angle_beta   90.00
_cell.angle_gamma   90.00
#
_symmetry.space_group_name_H-M   'P 1'
#
loop_
_entity.id
_entity.type
_entity.pdbx_description
1 polymer ?
#
loop_
_entity_poly.entity_id
_entity_poly.type
_entity_poly.pdbx_seq_one_letter_code
_entity_poly.pdbx_strand_id
1 'polypeptide(L)'
;MGPWSDPRGRAPSSQPHVVGKEQALTTIDARSPVPKYFQLREILLDLIENELTVDAPVPSERELAARYGLSRMTARQAVEHLVSEGRLYRVQGKGTFVARPKIDMPLRLTSFTEDMRARGLTPGSRDLGRHEIEATAALARELSVEIGSPVYVIERLRTADGVPMALERSHIPAHLAPDLLTESLVERSLYDLLASYGLVLDRGEQVIEAGIADTNDAGLLGLAPGSAVLLLQRHCWAGQVAVEYAVSTYRADRYQLRASLDIASAVPHGDVR
;
A
#
# COMPACT_ATOMS: atom_id res chain seq x y z
N MET A 1 -8.57 -68.33 -29.23
CA MET A 1 -7.50 -67.42 -28.89
C MET A 1 -7.82 -66.09 -29.53
N GLY A 2 -8.54 -65.22 -28.83
CA GLY A 2 -8.97 -63.92 -29.34
C GLY A 2 -8.19 -62.79 -28.64
N PRO A 3 -8.01 -61.64 -29.30
CA PRO A 3 -7.24 -60.56 -28.75
C PRO A 3 -8.09 -59.59 -27.89
N TRP A 4 -7.52 -59.14 -26.83
CA TRP A 4 -8.06 -58.17 -25.88
C TRP A 4 -8.14 -56.77 -26.48
N SER A 5 -9.32 -56.16 -26.49
CA SER A 5 -9.53 -54.74 -26.78
C SER A 5 -9.44 -53.91 -25.49
N ASP A 6 -8.59 -52.91 -25.55
CA ASP A 6 -8.37 -51.90 -24.50
C ASP A 6 -9.49 -50.82 -24.56
N PRO A 7 -10.25 -50.54 -23.47
CA PRO A 7 -11.18 -49.42 -23.43
C PRO A 7 -10.60 -48.26 -22.60
N ARG A 8 -9.68 -47.46 -23.17
CA ARG A 8 -9.33 -46.19 -22.57
C ARG A 8 -10.17 -45.09 -23.17
N GLY A 9 -11.31 -44.83 -22.53
CA GLY A 9 -12.09 -43.64 -22.72
C GLY A 9 -11.26 -42.41 -22.28
N ARG A 10 -10.89 -41.57 -23.23
CA ARG A 10 -10.36 -40.23 -22.95
C ARG A 10 -11.49 -39.38 -22.39
N ALA A 11 -11.35 -38.91 -21.16
CA ALA A 11 -12.13 -37.81 -20.62
C ALA A 11 -11.84 -36.53 -21.41
N PRO A 12 -12.83 -35.67 -21.65
CA PRO A 12 -12.61 -34.39 -22.31
C PRO A 12 -11.81 -33.48 -21.35
N SER A 13 -10.67 -32.96 -21.81
CA SER A 13 -9.88 -31.96 -21.16
C SER A 13 -10.72 -30.68 -21.04
N SER A 14 -11.16 -30.33 -19.84
CA SER A 14 -11.71 -29.03 -19.51
C SER A 14 -10.58 -28.01 -19.64
N GLN A 15 -10.51 -27.32 -20.75
CA GLN A 15 -9.73 -26.10 -20.89
C GLN A 15 -10.32 -25.05 -19.94
N PRO A 16 -9.51 -24.28 -19.19
CA PRO A 16 -10.02 -23.17 -18.44
C PRO A 16 -10.60 -22.15 -19.44
N HIS A 17 -11.85 -21.79 -19.25
CA HIS A 17 -12.48 -20.66 -19.92
C HIS A 17 -11.62 -19.42 -19.62
N VAL A 18 -10.85 -18.98 -20.60
CA VAL A 18 -10.33 -17.63 -20.66
C VAL A 18 -11.54 -16.73 -20.75
N VAL A 19 -11.86 -16.05 -19.63
CA VAL A 19 -12.84 -14.96 -19.61
C VAL A 19 -12.33 -13.95 -20.63
N GLY A 20 -13.11 -13.80 -21.72
CA GLY A 20 -12.78 -12.90 -22.79
C GLY A 20 -12.54 -11.49 -22.26
N LYS A 21 -11.48 -10.82 -22.73
CA LYS A 21 -11.29 -9.39 -22.53
C LYS A 21 -12.60 -8.72 -22.97
N GLU A 22 -13.33 -8.16 -22.01
CA GLU A 22 -14.49 -7.32 -22.28
C GLU A 22 -14.04 -6.24 -23.28
N GLN A 23 -14.74 -6.13 -24.39
CA GLN A 23 -14.40 -5.15 -25.42
C GLN A 23 -14.48 -3.76 -24.78
N ALA A 24 -13.35 -3.04 -24.77
CA ALA A 24 -13.27 -1.70 -24.26
C ALA A 24 -14.37 -0.83 -24.85
N LEU A 25 -15.18 -0.22 -23.99
CA LEU A 25 -16.25 0.68 -24.41
C LEU A 25 -15.61 1.96 -24.98
N THR A 26 -15.64 2.17 -26.26
CA THR A 26 -15.10 3.38 -26.90
C THR A 26 -16.16 4.48 -27.08
N THR A 27 -17.44 4.17 -26.87
CA THR A 27 -18.59 5.07 -27.07
C THR A 27 -19.65 4.89 -25.99
N ILE A 28 -20.43 5.96 -25.77
CA ILE A 28 -21.57 5.92 -24.84
C ILE A 28 -22.79 5.33 -25.57
N ASP A 29 -23.31 4.23 -25.05
CA ASP A 29 -24.59 3.67 -25.52
C ASP A 29 -25.76 4.28 -24.74
N ALA A 30 -26.56 5.10 -25.46
CA ALA A 30 -27.72 5.74 -24.85
C ALA A 30 -28.86 4.76 -24.50
N ARG A 31 -28.86 3.53 -25.07
CA ARG A 31 -29.89 2.50 -24.87
C ARG A 31 -29.48 1.50 -23.75
N SER A 32 -28.24 1.52 -23.31
CA SER A 32 -27.75 0.67 -22.24
C SER A 32 -28.45 1.00 -20.90
N PRO A 33 -28.82 0.01 -20.09
CA PRO A 33 -29.30 0.24 -18.73
C PRO A 33 -28.22 0.77 -17.79
N VAL A 34 -26.93 0.72 -18.19
CA VAL A 34 -25.81 1.21 -17.42
C VAL A 34 -25.79 2.74 -17.41
N PRO A 35 -25.72 3.41 -16.23
CA PRO A 35 -25.69 4.86 -16.17
C PRO A 35 -24.55 5.46 -17.00
N LYS A 36 -24.83 6.58 -17.71
CA LYS A 36 -23.87 7.22 -18.62
C LYS A 36 -22.55 7.63 -17.95
N TYR A 37 -22.59 8.06 -16.69
CA TYR A 37 -21.36 8.39 -15.95
C TYR A 37 -20.49 7.15 -15.70
N PHE A 38 -21.11 5.99 -15.50
CA PHE A 38 -20.37 4.74 -15.30
C PHE A 38 -19.75 4.27 -16.62
N GLN A 39 -20.47 4.36 -17.74
CA GLN A 39 -19.90 4.06 -19.07
C GLN A 39 -18.71 4.96 -19.38
N LEU A 40 -18.79 6.27 -19.09
CA LEU A 40 -17.66 7.19 -19.26
C LEU A 40 -16.50 6.85 -18.33
N ARG A 41 -16.79 6.41 -17.10
CA ARG A 41 -15.77 5.95 -16.17
C ARG A 41 -14.98 4.75 -16.73
N GLU A 42 -15.66 3.75 -17.31
CA GLU A 42 -15.01 2.59 -17.93
C GLU A 42 -14.15 3.00 -19.14
N ILE A 43 -14.64 3.91 -19.98
CA ILE A 43 -13.87 4.48 -21.10
C ILE A 43 -12.61 5.18 -20.59
N LEU A 44 -12.72 5.97 -19.54
CA LEU A 44 -11.58 6.67 -18.97
C LEU A 44 -10.60 5.70 -18.28
N LEU A 45 -11.08 4.62 -17.67
CA LEU A 45 -10.22 3.57 -17.12
C LEU A 45 -9.38 2.91 -18.21
N ASP A 46 -10.02 2.53 -19.31
CA ASP A 46 -9.32 1.93 -20.45
C ASP A 46 -8.24 2.88 -21.01
N LEU A 47 -8.58 4.17 -21.14
CA LEU A 47 -7.65 5.22 -21.56
C LEU A 47 -6.44 5.34 -20.60
N ILE A 48 -6.70 5.31 -19.28
CA ILE A 48 -5.67 5.37 -18.24
C ILE A 48 -4.76 4.13 -18.29
N GLU A 49 -5.32 2.96 -18.51
CA GLU A 49 -4.59 1.70 -18.45
C GLU A 49 -3.78 1.39 -19.71
N ASN A 50 -4.25 1.85 -20.88
CA ASN A 50 -3.68 1.47 -22.16
C ASN A 50 -2.99 2.61 -22.92
N GLU A 51 -3.34 3.88 -22.66
CA GLU A 51 -2.87 5.00 -23.50
C GLU A 51 -2.14 6.10 -22.72
N LEU A 52 -2.49 6.33 -21.44
CA LEU A 52 -1.92 7.42 -20.66
C LEU A 52 -0.84 6.94 -19.69
N THR A 53 0.21 7.74 -19.58
CA THR A 53 1.24 7.51 -18.56
C THR A 53 0.86 8.17 -17.22
N VAL A 54 1.49 7.74 -16.14
CA VAL A 54 1.38 8.39 -14.83
C VAL A 54 1.69 9.88 -14.96
N ASP A 55 0.95 10.71 -14.24
CA ASP A 55 1.03 12.17 -14.25
C ASP A 55 0.63 12.83 -15.60
N ALA A 56 0.17 12.07 -16.60
CA ALA A 56 -0.40 12.62 -17.82
C ALA A 56 -1.75 13.32 -17.53
N PRO A 57 -2.02 14.48 -18.16
CA PRO A 57 -3.32 15.14 -18.03
C PRO A 57 -4.41 14.33 -18.71
N VAL A 58 -5.58 14.22 -18.09
CA VAL A 58 -6.79 13.69 -18.74
C VAL A 58 -7.60 14.86 -19.33
N PRO A 59 -8.43 14.60 -20.38
CA PRO A 59 -9.28 15.63 -20.94
C PRO A 59 -10.18 16.26 -19.88
N SER A 60 -10.41 17.57 -19.96
CA SER A 60 -11.26 18.30 -19.02
C SER A 60 -12.71 17.81 -19.07
N GLU A 61 -13.46 18.01 -17.99
CA GLU A 61 -14.91 17.69 -17.93
C GLU A 61 -15.69 18.32 -19.09
N ARG A 62 -15.27 19.51 -19.56
CA ARG A 62 -15.87 20.19 -20.73
C ARG A 62 -15.59 19.43 -22.02
N GLU A 63 -14.36 19.01 -22.24
CA GLU A 63 -13.95 18.25 -23.43
C GLU A 63 -14.59 16.86 -23.43
N LEU A 64 -14.63 16.18 -22.30
CA LEU A 64 -15.32 14.89 -22.14
C LEU A 64 -16.81 15.02 -22.44
N ALA A 65 -17.48 16.02 -21.89
CA ALA A 65 -18.89 16.29 -22.15
C ALA A 65 -19.16 16.54 -23.65
N ALA A 66 -18.32 17.33 -24.31
CA ALA A 66 -18.44 17.61 -25.74
C ALA A 66 -18.15 16.36 -26.58
N ARG A 67 -17.09 15.61 -26.29
CA ARG A 67 -16.67 14.41 -27.05
C ARG A 67 -17.70 13.29 -27.01
N TYR A 68 -18.34 13.08 -25.85
CA TYR A 68 -19.25 11.95 -25.64
C TYR A 68 -20.74 12.35 -25.63
N GLY A 69 -21.09 13.60 -25.93
CA GLY A 69 -22.49 14.09 -25.97
C GLY A 69 -23.19 14.03 -24.62
N LEU A 70 -22.45 14.32 -23.52
CA LEU A 70 -22.92 14.23 -22.15
C LEU A 70 -23.10 15.61 -21.51
N SER A 71 -23.85 15.67 -20.39
CA SER A 71 -23.83 16.86 -19.54
C SER A 71 -22.46 16.99 -18.82
N ARG A 72 -22.05 18.24 -18.51
CA ARG A 72 -20.85 18.48 -17.68
C ARG A 72 -20.93 17.80 -16.32
N MET A 73 -22.13 17.72 -15.74
CA MET A 73 -22.35 17.05 -14.45
C MET A 73 -22.08 15.54 -14.54
N THR A 74 -22.51 14.90 -15.65
CA THR A 74 -22.24 13.48 -15.90
C THR A 74 -20.74 13.22 -16.08
N ALA A 75 -20.05 14.07 -16.85
CA ALA A 75 -18.60 13.98 -17.01
C ALA A 75 -17.86 14.20 -15.67
N ARG A 76 -18.28 15.20 -14.89
CA ARG A 76 -17.74 15.47 -13.56
C ARG A 76 -17.91 14.28 -12.62
N GLN A 77 -19.10 13.68 -12.59
CA GLN A 77 -19.38 12.50 -11.76
C GLN A 77 -18.44 11.33 -12.12
N ALA A 78 -18.23 11.04 -13.40
CA ALA A 78 -17.29 10.00 -13.83
C ALA A 78 -15.86 10.27 -13.35
N VAL A 79 -15.38 11.52 -13.51
CA VAL A 79 -14.04 11.92 -13.04
C VAL A 79 -13.94 11.87 -11.52
N GLU A 80 -14.97 12.30 -10.79
CA GLU A 80 -15.00 12.25 -9.30
C GLU A 80 -14.91 10.81 -8.79
N HIS A 81 -15.59 9.86 -9.44
CA HIS A 81 -15.46 8.44 -9.12
C HIS A 81 -14.00 7.96 -9.27
N LEU A 82 -13.36 8.25 -10.39
CA LEU A 82 -11.95 7.87 -10.62
C LEU A 82 -10.98 8.56 -9.65
N VAL A 83 -11.27 9.79 -9.23
CA VAL A 83 -10.50 10.47 -8.18
C VAL A 83 -10.71 9.79 -6.82
N SER A 84 -11.95 9.44 -6.46
CA SER A 84 -12.24 8.72 -5.20
C SER A 84 -11.60 7.33 -5.15
N GLU A 85 -11.47 6.67 -6.31
CA GLU A 85 -10.78 5.38 -6.46
C GLU A 85 -9.25 5.52 -6.51
N GLY A 86 -8.73 6.74 -6.50
CA GLY A 86 -7.30 7.00 -6.59
C GLY A 86 -6.68 6.67 -7.96
N ARG A 87 -7.48 6.59 -9.01
CA ARG A 87 -7.02 6.41 -10.41
C ARG A 87 -6.63 7.74 -11.06
N LEU A 88 -7.24 8.81 -10.60
CA LEU A 88 -6.95 10.19 -10.99
C LEU A 88 -6.71 11.07 -9.76
N TYR A 89 -5.99 12.17 -9.95
CA TYR A 89 -5.87 13.21 -8.93
C TYR A 89 -6.09 14.59 -9.55
N ARG A 90 -6.57 15.56 -8.75
CA ARG A 90 -6.81 16.93 -9.18
C ARG A 90 -5.71 17.86 -8.67
N VAL A 91 -5.26 18.75 -9.53
CA VAL A 91 -4.41 19.87 -9.15
C VAL A 91 -5.20 21.16 -9.41
N GLN A 92 -5.45 21.92 -8.34
CA GLN A 92 -6.22 23.17 -8.44
C GLN A 92 -5.62 24.09 -9.50
N GLY A 93 -6.47 24.56 -10.43
CA GLY A 93 -6.06 25.45 -11.53
C GLY A 93 -5.26 24.79 -12.65
N LYS A 94 -4.85 23.53 -12.55
CA LYS A 94 -4.06 22.83 -13.58
C LYS A 94 -4.81 21.70 -14.26
N GLY A 95 -5.82 21.11 -13.61
CA GLY A 95 -6.61 20.04 -14.21
C GLY A 95 -6.62 18.73 -13.41
N THR A 96 -6.96 17.64 -14.12
CA THR A 96 -6.99 16.28 -13.58
C THR A 96 -5.93 15.44 -14.29
N PHE A 97 -5.23 14.59 -13.54
CA PHE A 97 -4.08 13.84 -13.99
C PHE A 97 -4.22 12.37 -13.61
N VAL A 98 -3.55 11.48 -14.35
CA VAL A 98 -3.46 10.05 -14.05
C VAL A 98 -2.68 9.84 -12.75
N ALA A 99 -3.32 9.21 -11.78
CA ALA A 99 -2.69 8.90 -10.52
C ALA A 99 -1.71 7.71 -10.67
N ARG A 100 -0.65 7.73 -9.89
CA ARG A 100 0.22 6.58 -9.73
C ARG A 100 -0.56 5.46 -9.01
N PRO A 101 -0.52 4.20 -9.48
CA PRO A 101 -1.17 3.10 -8.77
C PRO A 101 -0.76 3.06 -7.31
N LYS A 102 -1.71 2.80 -6.44
CA LYS A 102 -1.39 2.63 -5.01
C LYS A 102 -0.56 1.38 -4.79
N ILE A 103 0.34 1.45 -3.86
CA ILE A 103 1.16 0.34 -3.42
C ILE A 103 0.33 -0.53 -2.48
N ASP A 104 0.18 -1.82 -2.81
CA ASP A 104 -0.41 -2.80 -1.90
C ASP A 104 0.54 -2.99 -0.71
N MET A 105 0.10 -2.64 0.50
CA MET A 105 0.89 -2.83 1.71
C MET A 105 1.03 -4.32 1.99
N PRO A 106 2.26 -4.83 2.15
CA PRO A 106 2.46 -6.25 2.39
C PRO A 106 1.99 -6.64 3.80
N LEU A 107 1.23 -7.73 3.90
CA LEU A 107 0.86 -8.35 5.17
C LEU A 107 1.92 -9.37 5.61
N ARG A 108 3.17 -8.97 5.56
CA ARG A 108 4.34 -9.77 5.96
C ARG A 108 5.41 -8.86 6.54
N LEU A 109 6.27 -9.43 7.37
CA LEU A 109 7.38 -8.69 7.95
C LEU A 109 8.45 -8.44 6.89
N THR A 110 8.48 -7.21 6.38
CA THR A 110 9.49 -6.71 5.43
C THR A 110 9.86 -5.29 5.82
N SER A 111 11.09 -4.89 5.54
CA SER A 111 11.49 -3.49 5.66
C SER A 111 10.90 -2.65 4.51
N PHE A 112 10.73 -1.35 4.72
CA PHE A 112 10.35 -0.42 3.66
C PHE A 112 11.32 -0.51 2.46
N THR A 113 12.60 -0.66 2.73
CA THR A 113 13.66 -0.75 1.70
C THR A 113 13.47 -1.97 0.82
N GLU A 114 13.23 -3.14 1.41
CA GLU A 114 12.96 -4.39 0.68
C GLU A 114 11.65 -4.30 -0.12
N ASP A 115 10.58 -3.76 0.48
CA ASP A 115 9.30 -3.63 -0.19
C ASP A 115 9.39 -2.72 -1.43
N MET A 116 10.08 -1.59 -1.34
CA MET A 116 10.26 -0.71 -2.49
C MET A 116 11.13 -1.35 -3.58
N ARG A 117 12.24 -2.00 -3.21
CA ARG A 117 13.11 -2.71 -4.17
C ARG A 117 12.37 -3.84 -4.89
N ALA A 118 11.57 -4.63 -4.16
CA ALA A 118 10.76 -5.70 -4.75
C ALA A 118 9.75 -5.21 -5.79
N ARG A 119 9.40 -3.92 -5.75
CA ARG A 119 8.50 -3.23 -6.71
C ARG A 119 9.25 -2.50 -7.83
N GLY A 120 10.57 -2.59 -7.88
CA GLY A 120 11.39 -1.87 -8.84
C GLY A 120 11.52 -0.37 -8.56
N LEU A 121 11.14 0.09 -7.36
CA LEU A 121 11.28 1.46 -6.92
C LEU A 121 12.60 1.67 -6.19
N THR A 122 13.15 2.88 -6.25
CA THR A 122 14.36 3.26 -5.52
C THR A 122 13.99 3.76 -4.13
N PRO A 123 14.24 2.98 -3.05
CA PRO A 123 14.00 3.45 -1.70
C PRO A 123 14.99 4.53 -1.29
N GLY A 124 14.52 5.53 -0.58
CA GLY A 124 15.34 6.56 0.03
C GLY A 124 14.91 6.87 1.45
N SER A 125 15.78 7.55 2.17
CA SER A 125 15.53 7.96 3.54
C SER A 125 16.14 9.33 3.80
N ARG A 126 15.36 10.24 4.36
CA ARG A 126 15.86 11.48 4.96
C ARG A 126 15.74 11.36 6.47
N ASP A 127 16.85 11.54 7.15
CA ASP A 127 16.91 11.57 8.61
C ASP A 127 16.20 12.84 9.11
N LEU A 128 15.28 12.66 10.05
CA LEU A 128 14.56 13.75 10.71
C LEU A 128 15.04 13.96 12.15
N GLY A 129 15.60 12.94 12.76
CA GLY A 129 16.15 12.99 14.11
C GLY A 129 16.56 11.63 14.62
N ARG A 130 17.59 11.65 15.49
CA ARG A 130 18.07 10.47 16.23
C ARG A 130 18.49 10.92 17.61
N HIS A 131 17.96 10.27 18.61
CA HIS A 131 18.26 10.60 19.99
C HIS A 131 17.96 9.43 20.92
N GLU A 132 18.44 9.50 22.14
CA GLU A 132 18.13 8.57 23.22
C GLU A 132 17.07 9.19 24.14
N ILE A 133 16.14 8.39 24.61
CA ILE A 133 15.15 8.74 25.62
C ILE A 133 15.11 7.68 26.70
N GLU A 134 14.54 8.00 27.86
CA GLU A 134 14.16 7.02 28.87
C GLU A 134 12.78 6.42 28.52
N ALA A 135 12.64 5.11 28.67
CA ALA A 135 11.39 4.41 28.43
C ALA A 135 10.31 4.86 29.41
N THR A 136 9.24 5.47 28.90
CA THR A 136 8.01 5.70 29.66
C THR A 136 7.33 4.37 30.01
N ALA A 137 6.40 4.35 30.95
CA ALA A 137 5.63 3.15 31.30
C ALA A 137 4.90 2.52 30.09
N ALA A 138 4.45 3.34 29.13
CA ALA A 138 3.85 2.85 27.89
C ALA A 138 4.91 2.18 27.01
N LEU A 139 5.99 2.87 26.69
CA LEU A 139 7.06 2.37 25.82
C LEU A 139 7.77 1.15 26.43
N ALA A 140 7.94 1.11 27.75
CA ALA A 140 8.51 -0.03 28.47
C ALA A 140 7.70 -1.31 28.26
N ARG A 141 6.36 -1.22 28.21
CA ARG A 141 5.50 -2.37 27.90
C ARG A 141 5.65 -2.83 26.45
N GLU A 142 5.68 -1.87 25.50
CA GLU A 142 5.77 -2.19 24.08
C GLU A 142 7.11 -2.85 23.71
N LEU A 143 8.18 -2.49 24.41
CA LEU A 143 9.55 -3.01 24.20
C LEU A 143 9.96 -4.09 25.19
N SER A 144 9.11 -4.43 26.18
CA SER A 144 9.41 -5.40 27.25
C SER A 144 10.71 -5.06 28.00
N VAL A 145 10.91 -3.79 28.34
CA VAL A 145 12.03 -3.28 29.12
C VAL A 145 11.56 -2.65 30.45
N GLU A 146 12.47 -2.33 31.36
CA GLU A 146 12.12 -1.60 32.59
C GLU A 146 11.82 -0.12 32.26
N ILE A 147 10.95 0.51 33.08
CA ILE A 147 10.72 1.95 33.02
C ILE A 147 12.01 2.69 33.27
N GLY A 148 12.35 3.70 32.47
CA GLY A 148 13.61 4.44 32.55
C GLY A 148 14.76 3.80 31.78
N SER A 149 14.58 2.60 31.19
CA SER A 149 15.61 2.01 30.33
C SER A 149 15.91 2.92 29.11
N PRO A 150 17.20 3.02 28.72
CA PRO A 150 17.57 3.78 27.52
C PRO A 150 16.96 3.18 26.25
N VAL A 151 16.32 4.01 25.43
CA VAL A 151 15.70 3.65 24.15
C VAL A 151 16.14 4.64 23.08
N TYR A 152 16.63 4.13 21.97
CA TYR A 152 16.91 4.94 20.78
C TYR A 152 15.65 5.23 20.01
N VAL A 153 15.49 6.50 19.60
CA VAL A 153 14.45 6.97 18.70
C VAL A 153 15.11 7.36 17.40
N ILE A 154 14.61 6.79 16.30
CA ILE A 154 15.06 7.09 14.94
C ILE A 154 13.86 7.55 14.13
N GLU A 155 13.88 8.82 13.71
CA GLU A 155 12.81 9.44 12.93
C GLU A 155 13.26 9.63 11.48
N ARG A 156 12.49 9.12 10.54
CA ARG A 156 12.84 9.15 9.11
C ARG A 156 11.66 9.53 8.23
N LEU A 157 11.90 10.34 7.22
CA LEU A 157 11.02 10.45 6.07
C LEU A 157 11.45 9.40 5.04
N ARG A 158 10.58 8.44 4.74
CA ARG A 158 10.82 7.41 3.75
C ARG A 158 10.34 7.88 2.39
N THR A 159 11.17 7.66 1.36
CA THR A 159 10.86 8.05 -0.02
C THR A 159 10.97 6.86 -0.96
N ALA A 160 10.19 6.90 -2.06
CA ALA A 160 10.33 6.00 -3.21
C ALA A 160 10.48 6.85 -4.47
N ASP A 161 11.55 6.64 -5.25
CA ASP A 161 11.92 7.49 -6.39
C ASP A 161 11.97 8.99 -6.03
N GLY A 162 12.44 9.31 -4.83
CA GLY A 162 12.50 10.67 -4.29
C GLY A 162 11.18 11.26 -3.78
N VAL A 163 10.05 10.55 -3.96
CA VAL A 163 8.72 11.01 -3.51
C VAL A 163 8.50 10.59 -2.05
N PRO A 164 8.06 11.51 -1.15
CA PRO A 164 7.66 11.17 0.21
C PRO A 164 6.55 10.12 0.25
N MET A 165 6.74 9.07 1.06
CA MET A 165 5.83 7.93 1.15
C MET A 165 5.32 7.71 2.57
N ALA A 166 6.20 7.83 3.57
CA ALA A 166 5.86 7.63 4.97
C ALA A 166 6.78 8.41 5.90
N LEU A 167 6.28 8.79 7.06
CA LEU A 167 7.06 9.13 8.25
C LEU A 167 7.17 7.88 9.11
N GLU A 168 8.34 7.61 9.63
CA GLU A 168 8.62 6.43 10.45
C GLU A 168 9.37 6.87 11.70
N ARG A 169 8.88 6.46 12.87
CA ARG A 169 9.53 6.65 14.15
C ARG A 169 9.74 5.27 14.80
N SER A 170 10.97 4.78 14.81
CA SER A 170 11.36 3.50 15.39
C SER A 170 11.95 3.71 16.78
N HIS A 171 11.52 2.87 17.73
CA HIS A 171 12.03 2.83 19.10
C HIS A 171 12.74 1.49 19.31
N ILE A 172 14.01 1.50 19.70
CA ILE A 172 14.85 0.32 19.87
C ILE A 172 15.54 0.38 21.23
N PRO A 173 15.47 -0.66 22.08
CA PRO A 173 16.22 -0.69 23.33
C PRO A 173 17.73 -0.51 23.08
N ALA A 174 18.33 0.51 23.69
CA ALA A 174 19.72 0.91 23.40
C ALA A 174 20.75 -0.21 23.65
N HIS A 175 20.51 -1.05 24.64
CA HIS A 175 21.40 -2.18 24.99
C HIS A 175 21.48 -3.25 23.88
N LEU A 176 20.51 -3.33 22.98
CA LEU A 176 20.50 -4.30 21.89
C LEU A 176 21.42 -3.91 20.74
N ALA A 177 21.64 -2.63 20.51
CA ALA A 177 22.44 -2.10 19.40
C ALA A 177 23.18 -0.81 19.83
N PRO A 178 24.24 -0.91 20.69
CA PRO A 178 24.83 0.24 21.39
C PRO A 178 25.28 1.41 20.50
N ASP A 179 25.76 1.12 19.28
CA ASP A 179 26.29 2.15 18.36
C ASP A 179 25.28 2.57 17.27
N LEU A 180 24.01 2.17 17.38
CA LEU A 180 22.98 2.35 16.36
C LEU A 180 22.81 3.82 15.94
N LEU A 181 22.90 4.76 16.86
CA LEU A 181 22.74 6.19 16.56
C LEU A 181 23.87 6.77 15.70
N THR A 182 25.05 6.15 15.69
CA THR A 182 26.22 6.60 14.91
C THR A 182 26.26 6.02 13.50
N GLU A 183 25.47 4.97 13.24
CA GLU A 183 25.43 4.27 11.97
C GLU A 183 24.65 5.05 10.91
N SER A 184 25.10 5.01 9.64
CA SER A 184 24.38 5.63 8.53
C SER A 184 23.19 4.77 8.10
N LEU A 185 22.02 5.39 7.98
CA LEU A 185 20.77 4.77 7.47
C LEU A 185 20.28 5.41 6.15
N VAL A 186 21.10 6.22 5.48
CA VAL A 186 20.68 6.97 4.29
C VAL A 186 20.26 6.02 3.15
N GLU A 187 21.03 4.96 2.89
CA GLU A 187 20.75 3.97 1.83
C GLU A 187 20.62 2.53 2.40
N ARG A 188 20.64 2.40 3.72
CA ARG A 188 20.61 1.10 4.40
C ARG A 188 19.25 0.85 5.06
N SER A 189 18.81 -0.41 5.02
CA SER A 189 17.66 -0.86 5.80
C SER A 189 18.00 -0.84 7.30
N LEU A 190 17.07 -0.36 8.14
CA LEU A 190 17.22 -0.52 9.59
C LEU A 190 17.24 -2.01 9.96
N TYR A 191 16.47 -2.85 9.29
CA TYR A 191 16.45 -4.29 9.55
C TYR A 191 17.75 -4.98 9.17
N ASP A 192 18.41 -4.58 8.07
CA ASP A 192 19.74 -5.07 7.71
C ASP A 192 20.78 -4.63 8.75
N LEU A 193 20.64 -3.41 9.26
CA LEU A 193 21.53 -2.91 10.32
C LEU A 193 21.31 -3.68 11.62
N LEU A 194 20.08 -3.88 12.06
CA LEU A 194 19.77 -4.69 13.25
C LEU A 194 20.28 -6.13 13.11
N ALA A 195 20.14 -6.73 11.92
CA ALA A 195 20.68 -8.06 11.65
C ALA A 195 22.22 -8.13 11.83
N SER A 196 22.96 -7.02 11.55
CA SER A 196 24.40 -6.96 11.81
C SER A 196 24.78 -6.96 13.30
N TYR A 197 23.83 -6.62 14.17
CA TYR A 197 23.94 -6.80 15.64
C TYR A 197 23.44 -8.17 16.11
N GLY A 198 23.12 -9.09 15.19
CA GLY A 198 22.59 -10.41 15.51
C GLY A 198 21.08 -10.42 15.77
N LEU A 199 20.39 -9.29 15.53
CA LEU A 199 18.95 -9.13 15.76
C LEU A 199 18.19 -9.38 14.45
N VAL A 200 18.09 -10.65 14.03
CA VAL A 200 17.32 -11.06 12.86
C VAL A 200 15.85 -11.14 13.25
N LEU A 201 15.05 -10.20 12.71
CA LEU A 201 13.61 -10.15 12.98
C LEU A 201 12.90 -11.33 12.34
N ASP A 202 12.17 -12.10 13.15
CA ASP A 202 11.45 -13.32 12.73
C ASP A 202 9.94 -13.26 12.97
N ARG A 203 9.48 -12.32 13.79
CA ARG A 203 8.06 -12.11 14.09
C ARG A 203 7.74 -10.62 14.15
N GLY A 204 6.55 -10.26 13.63
CA GLY A 204 5.99 -8.91 13.74
C GLY A 204 4.49 -8.93 13.94
N GLU A 205 4.00 -7.98 14.72
CA GLU A 205 2.57 -7.67 14.85
C GLU A 205 2.35 -6.24 14.38
N GLN A 206 1.26 -6.00 13.64
CA GLN A 206 0.98 -4.68 13.10
C GLN A 206 -0.49 -4.33 13.24
N VAL A 207 -0.74 -3.14 13.77
CA VAL A 207 -2.04 -2.49 13.77
C VAL A 207 -2.03 -1.41 12.69
N ILE A 208 -3.10 -1.32 11.90
CA ILE A 208 -3.29 -0.32 10.86
C ILE A 208 -4.60 0.38 11.11
N GLU A 209 -4.55 1.70 11.26
CA GLU A 209 -5.71 2.55 11.49
C GLU A 209 -5.79 3.65 10.44
N ALA A 210 -7.01 4.12 10.17
CA ALA A 210 -7.20 5.33 9.36
C ALA A 210 -6.98 6.56 10.23
N GLY A 211 -6.29 7.56 9.67
CA GLY A 211 -6.02 8.81 10.35
C GLY A 211 -6.09 10.02 9.43
N ILE A 212 -5.83 11.16 9.99
CA ILE A 212 -5.74 12.45 9.30
C ILE A 212 -4.38 13.07 9.61
N ALA A 213 -3.64 13.48 8.58
CA ALA A 213 -2.35 14.13 8.74
C ALA A 213 -2.53 15.50 9.43
N ASP A 214 -1.79 15.74 10.49
CA ASP A 214 -1.66 17.06 11.06
C ASP A 214 -0.85 17.99 10.15
N THR A 215 -0.68 19.26 10.54
CA THR A 215 0.00 20.25 9.71
C THR A 215 1.48 19.92 9.49
N ASN A 216 2.15 19.36 10.50
CA ASN A 216 3.57 19.01 10.43
C ASN A 216 3.79 17.78 9.52
N ASP A 217 3.06 16.70 9.79
CA ASP A 217 3.12 15.46 9.02
C ASP A 217 2.73 15.70 7.56
N ALA A 218 1.66 16.48 7.33
CA ALA A 218 1.24 16.86 5.98
C ALA A 218 2.36 17.62 5.24
N GLY A 219 3.02 18.59 5.91
CA GLY A 219 4.14 19.34 5.33
C GLY A 219 5.32 18.45 4.94
N LEU A 220 5.70 17.51 5.81
CA LEU A 220 6.80 16.56 5.56
C LEU A 220 6.46 15.56 4.44
N LEU A 221 5.21 15.10 4.39
CA LEU A 221 4.72 14.15 3.39
C LEU A 221 4.35 14.80 2.04
N GLY A 222 4.36 16.14 1.95
CA GLY A 222 3.90 16.86 0.76
C GLY A 222 2.41 16.71 0.50
N LEU A 223 1.62 16.68 1.56
CA LEU A 223 0.16 16.59 1.56
C LEU A 223 -0.47 17.92 1.99
N ALA A 224 -1.76 18.10 1.71
CA ALA A 224 -2.54 19.15 2.33
C ALA A 224 -2.86 18.78 3.81
N PRO A 225 -2.91 19.74 4.74
CA PRO A 225 -3.42 19.49 6.09
C PRO A 225 -4.81 18.85 6.04
N GLY A 226 -5.06 17.86 6.90
CA GLY A 226 -6.32 17.12 6.90
C GLY A 226 -6.44 16.01 5.85
N SER A 227 -5.38 15.73 5.08
CA SER A 227 -5.35 14.59 4.16
C SER A 227 -5.43 13.27 4.92
N ALA A 228 -6.12 12.28 4.31
CA ALA A 228 -6.17 10.92 4.86
C ALA A 228 -4.79 10.27 4.85
N VAL A 229 -4.49 9.55 5.93
CA VAL A 229 -3.27 8.75 6.12
C VAL A 229 -3.62 7.38 6.70
N LEU A 230 -2.69 6.44 6.60
CA LEU A 230 -2.72 5.19 7.35
C LEU A 230 -1.72 5.31 8.50
N LEU A 231 -2.20 5.11 9.71
CA LEU A 231 -1.39 5.07 10.92
C LEU A 231 -1.03 3.61 11.22
N LEU A 232 0.24 3.32 11.33
CA LEU A 232 0.74 1.98 11.59
C LEU A 232 1.48 1.95 12.91
N GLN A 233 1.17 0.97 13.75
CA GLN A 233 1.95 0.60 14.91
C GLN A 233 2.45 -0.82 14.67
N ARG A 234 3.77 -1.02 14.75
CA ARG A 234 4.40 -2.32 14.49
C ARG A 234 5.32 -2.70 15.65
N HIS A 235 5.18 -3.92 16.09
CA HIS A 235 6.10 -4.56 17.01
C HIS A 235 6.89 -5.62 16.27
N CYS A 236 8.20 -5.68 16.52
CA CYS A 236 9.08 -6.67 15.92
C CYS A 236 9.92 -7.37 16.98
N TRP A 237 10.11 -8.68 16.78
CA TRP A 237 10.90 -9.54 17.65
C TRP A 237 11.97 -10.29 16.88
N ALA A 238 13.07 -10.61 17.61
CA ALA A 238 14.04 -11.61 17.23
C ALA A 238 13.99 -12.72 18.31
N GLY A 239 13.41 -13.87 17.99
CA GLY A 239 13.06 -14.90 18.95
C GLY A 239 12.08 -14.38 20.02
N GLN A 240 12.53 -14.32 21.25
CA GLN A 240 11.74 -13.82 22.39
C GLN A 240 12.05 -12.35 22.75
N VAL A 241 13.02 -11.73 22.08
CA VAL A 241 13.44 -10.36 22.36
C VAL A 241 12.61 -9.38 21.57
N ALA A 242 11.93 -8.43 22.22
CA ALA A 242 11.29 -7.29 21.58
C ALA A 242 12.39 -6.31 21.10
N VAL A 243 12.53 -6.15 19.80
CA VAL A 243 13.62 -5.38 19.17
C VAL A 243 13.17 -3.99 18.78
N GLU A 244 11.98 -3.86 18.24
CA GLU A 244 11.49 -2.58 17.73
C GLU A 244 10.00 -2.40 18.05
N TYR A 245 9.66 -1.17 18.44
CA TYR A 245 8.31 -0.62 18.36
C TYR A 245 8.32 0.59 17.41
N ALA A 246 7.65 0.48 16.30
CA ALA A 246 7.59 1.51 15.27
C ALA A 246 6.20 2.12 15.15
N VAL A 247 6.14 3.45 15.08
CA VAL A 247 4.93 4.21 14.73
C VAL A 247 5.19 4.91 13.40
N SER A 248 4.29 4.73 12.46
CA SER A 248 4.48 5.27 11.11
C SER A 248 3.20 5.88 10.55
N THR A 249 3.36 6.99 9.81
CA THR A 249 2.29 7.69 9.10
C THR A 249 2.51 7.50 7.59
N TYR A 250 1.68 6.70 6.92
CA TYR A 250 1.76 6.42 5.49
C TYR A 250 0.75 7.22 4.69
N ARG A 251 1.12 7.67 3.52
CA ARG A 251 0.24 8.37 2.57
C ARG A 251 -0.86 7.45 2.06
N ALA A 252 -2.14 7.70 2.39
CA ALA A 252 -3.27 6.90 1.92
C ALA A 252 -3.59 7.09 0.42
N ASP A 253 -3.08 8.16 -0.21
CA ASP A 253 -3.15 8.35 -1.67
C ASP A 253 -2.11 7.51 -2.43
N ARG A 254 -1.12 6.94 -1.73
CA ARG A 254 -0.05 6.11 -2.29
C ARG A 254 -0.10 4.64 -1.85
N TYR A 255 -0.76 4.36 -0.74
CA TYR A 255 -0.86 3.00 -0.17
C TYR A 255 -2.30 2.55 -0.03
N GLN A 256 -2.49 1.26 -0.14
CA GLN A 256 -3.73 0.56 0.19
C GLN A 256 -3.40 -0.78 0.86
N LEU A 257 -4.34 -1.32 1.61
CA LEU A 257 -4.27 -2.68 2.15
C LEU A 257 -5.01 -3.62 1.22
N ARG A 258 -4.36 -4.69 0.75
CA ARG A 258 -4.98 -5.76 -0.02
C ARG A 258 -4.77 -7.08 0.71
N ALA A 259 -5.85 -7.80 0.97
CA ALA A 259 -5.83 -9.15 1.52
C ALA A 259 -6.61 -10.09 0.61
N SER A 260 -6.07 -11.28 0.34
CA SER A 260 -6.83 -12.38 -0.25
C SER A 260 -7.56 -13.12 0.86
N LEU A 261 -8.85 -13.35 0.69
CA LEU A 261 -9.66 -14.06 1.67
C LEU A 261 -10.11 -15.38 1.05
N ASP A 262 -9.67 -16.50 1.65
CA ASP A 262 -10.13 -17.81 1.29
C ASP A 262 -11.33 -18.18 2.18
N ILE A 263 -12.29 -18.93 1.63
CA ILE A 263 -13.37 -19.50 2.43
C ILE A 263 -12.73 -20.55 3.35
N ALA A 264 -12.81 -20.33 4.66
CA ALA A 264 -12.41 -21.35 5.62
C ALA A 264 -13.22 -22.61 5.33
N SER A 265 -12.56 -23.72 4.99
CA SER A 265 -13.21 -25.01 4.82
C SER A 265 -13.98 -25.29 6.10
N ALA A 266 -15.31 -25.45 6.00
CA ALA A 266 -16.16 -25.80 7.14
C ALA A 266 -15.57 -27.06 7.77
N VAL A 267 -15.11 -26.95 9.00
CA VAL A 267 -14.74 -28.13 9.79
C VAL A 267 -16.03 -28.96 9.90
N PRO A 268 -16.10 -30.19 9.40
CA PRO A 268 -17.29 -30.99 9.56
C PRO A 268 -17.53 -31.15 11.07
N HIS A 269 -18.69 -30.68 11.54
CA HIS A 269 -19.15 -30.94 12.88
C HIS A 269 -19.27 -32.47 12.98
N GLY A 270 -18.31 -33.08 13.68
CA GLY A 270 -18.38 -34.50 14.02
C GLY A 270 -19.66 -34.71 14.82
N ASP A 271 -20.49 -35.64 14.32
CA ASP A 271 -21.65 -36.14 15.02
C ASP A 271 -21.26 -36.58 16.45
N VAL A 272 -21.71 -35.82 17.42
CA VAL A 272 -21.71 -36.26 18.82
C VAL A 272 -22.84 -37.27 18.92
N ARG A 273 -22.48 -38.55 19.01
CA ARG A 273 -23.38 -39.63 19.43
C ARG A 273 -23.45 -39.69 20.95
#